data_e1994d494463ec3b5290647716c1991a
#
_entry.id   e1994d494463ec3b5290647716c1991a
#
_cell.length_a   1.000
_cell.length_b   1.000
_cell.length_c   1.000
_cell.angle_alpha   90.00
_cell.angle_beta   90.00
_cell.angle_gamma   90.00
#
_symmetry.space_group_name_H-M   'P 1'
#
loop_
_entity.id
_entity.type
_entity.pdbx_description
1 polymer ?
#
loop_
_entity_poly.entity_id
_entity_poly.type
_entity_poly.pdbx_seq_one_letter_code
_entity_poly.pdbx_strand_id
1 'polypeptide(L)'
;EGAVEALDSTASAKAEDLLLMARNGLNMMGFCSQPTVVAKKTFQLRDFFLFYPLKDFSWRKAPNQLDSLGGDDLSRAIYVPEGTRDIYYSAKDEEGIRNIYRTHLGDSLWSVPALINEQMTSSSDEIYPMLSPDGQSLYFASKGLYGMGGYDLYVSNWNKETNDWDVPEI
;
A
#
# COMPACT_ATOMS: atom_id res chain seq x y z
N GLU A 1 2.46 -36.03 -12.22
CA GLU A 1 3.83 -35.48 -12.27
C GLU A 1 3.83 -33.95 -12.35
N GLY A 2 3.14 -33.30 -13.31
CA GLY A 2 3.18 -31.84 -13.46
C GLY A 2 2.65 -31.03 -12.26
N ALA A 3 1.72 -31.55 -11.46
CA ALA A 3 1.20 -30.85 -10.28
C ALA A 3 2.18 -30.86 -9.08
N VAL A 4 2.99 -31.89 -8.98
CA VAL A 4 4.04 -32.00 -7.93
C VAL A 4 5.21 -31.08 -8.24
N GLU A 5 5.64 -31.02 -9.51
CA GLU A 5 6.69 -30.10 -9.94
C GLU A 5 6.28 -28.62 -9.78
N ALA A 6 5.02 -28.29 -10.02
CA ALA A 6 4.51 -26.93 -9.81
C ALA A 6 4.49 -26.55 -8.32
N LEU A 7 4.12 -27.46 -7.43
CA LEU A 7 4.14 -27.25 -5.98
C LEU A 7 5.58 -27.07 -5.45
N ASP A 8 6.53 -27.85 -5.94
CA ASP A 8 7.94 -27.72 -5.56
C ASP A 8 8.55 -26.39 -6.04
N SER A 9 8.23 -25.93 -7.24
CA SER A 9 8.71 -24.64 -7.76
C SER A 9 8.15 -23.45 -6.97
N THR A 10 6.89 -23.50 -6.59
CA THR A 10 6.24 -22.44 -5.77
C THR A 10 6.83 -22.40 -4.37
N ALA A 11 7.07 -23.55 -3.75
CA ALA A 11 7.69 -23.64 -2.43
C ALA A 11 9.14 -23.13 -2.45
N SER A 12 9.88 -23.40 -3.53
CA SER A 12 11.25 -22.91 -3.73
C SER A 12 11.29 -21.39 -3.89
N ALA A 13 10.41 -20.81 -4.72
CA ALA A 13 10.31 -19.36 -4.90
C ALA A 13 9.99 -18.65 -3.59
N LYS A 14 9.02 -19.15 -2.82
CA LYS A 14 8.67 -18.58 -1.51
C LYS A 14 9.83 -18.67 -0.49
N ALA A 15 10.65 -19.73 -0.55
CA ALA A 15 11.82 -19.85 0.30
C ALA A 15 12.92 -18.86 -0.10
N GLU A 16 13.10 -18.60 -1.38
CA GLU A 16 14.03 -17.59 -1.89
C GLU A 16 13.64 -16.19 -1.48
N ASP A 17 12.35 -15.83 -1.59
CA ASP A 17 11.80 -14.54 -1.12
C ASP A 17 12.04 -14.33 0.38
N LEU A 18 11.75 -15.33 1.21
CA LEU A 18 12.00 -15.27 2.64
C LEU A 18 13.48 -15.12 2.98
N LEU A 19 14.35 -15.79 2.22
CA LEU A 19 15.80 -15.66 2.40
C LEU A 19 16.28 -14.26 2.01
N LEU A 20 15.75 -13.70 0.95
CA LEU A 20 16.05 -12.33 0.52
C LEU A 20 15.62 -11.32 1.59
N MET A 21 14.39 -11.41 2.10
CA MET A 21 13.87 -10.57 3.18
C MET A 21 14.75 -10.67 4.44
N ALA A 22 15.15 -11.88 4.83
CA ALA A 22 16.03 -12.07 5.98
C ALA A 22 17.41 -11.44 5.80
N ARG A 23 17.98 -11.53 4.59
CA ARG A 23 19.25 -10.86 4.25
C ARG A 23 19.12 -9.36 4.26
N ASN A 24 18.03 -8.81 3.71
CA ASN A 24 17.74 -7.38 3.74
C ASN A 24 17.62 -6.89 5.19
N GLY A 25 16.89 -7.60 6.04
CA GLY A 25 16.78 -7.28 7.46
C GLY A 25 18.13 -7.25 8.17
N LEU A 26 18.98 -8.26 7.94
CA LEU A 26 20.33 -8.29 8.52
C LEU A 26 21.21 -7.13 8.06
N ASN A 27 21.14 -6.76 6.77
CA ASN A 27 21.89 -5.64 6.22
C ASN A 27 21.42 -4.30 6.81
N MET A 28 20.11 -4.12 6.96
CA MET A 28 19.52 -2.89 7.48
C MET A 28 19.74 -2.71 8.98
N MET A 29 19.94 -3.77 9.75
CA MET A 29 20.20 -3.68 11.21
C MET A 29 21.38 -2.77 11.56
N GLY A 30 22.39 -2.64 10.69
CA GLY A 30 23.51 -1.75 10.88
C GLY A 30 23.19 -0.25 10.72
N PHE A 31 22.06 0.08 10.12
CA PHE A 31 21.63 1.45 9.82
C PHE A 31 20.41 1.88 10.62
N CYS A 32 19.76 0.96 11.33
CA CYS A 32 18.58 1.23 12.14
C CYS A 32 18.95 1.49 13.59
N SER A 33 18.32 2.50 14.21
CA SER A 33 18.30 2.68 15.65
C SER A 33 16.95 2.25 16.22
N GLN A 34 16.94 1.66 17.41
CA GLN A 34 15.69 1.31 18.06
C GLN A 34 14.93 2.58 18.44
N PRO A 35 13.69 2.80 17.95
CA PRO A 35 12.92 3.97 18.29
C PRO A 35 12.52 3.97 19.77
N THR A 36 12.52 5.15 20.38
CA THR A 36 12.03 5.32 21.75
C THR A 36 10.59 5.79 21.74
N VAL A 37 9.70 5.07 22.45
CA VAL A 37 8.31 5.50 22.60
C VAL A 37 8.26 6.71 23.53
N VAL A 38 7.99 7.89 22.99
CA VAL A 38 7.90 9.16 23.76
C VAL A 38 6.49 9.43 24.30
N ALA A 39 5.46 8.86 23.69
CA ALA A 39 4.08 8.98 24.16
C ALA A 39 3.22 7.81 23.63
N LYS A 40 2.22 7.41 24.41
CA LYS A 40 1.22 6.41 24.02
C LYS A 40 -0.16 6.91 24.43
N LYS A 41 -1.11 6.89 23.50
CA LYS A 41 -2.53 7.14 23.75
C LYS A 41 -3.36 6.00 23.20
N THR A 42 -4.43 5.65 23.91
CA THR A 42 -5.41 4.66 23.45
C THR A 42 -6.74 5.39 23.27
N PHE A 43 -7.34 5.28 22.09
CA PHE A 43 -8.64 5.85 21.75
C PHE A 43 -9.36 4.96 20.72
N GLN A 44 -10.64 5.20 20.50
CA GLN A 44 -11.36 4.48 19.46
C GLN A 44 -10.94 4.99 18.08
N LEU A 45 -10.88 4.11 17.09
CA LEU A 45 -10.46 4.47 15.72
C LEU A 45 -11.27 5.63 15.14
N ARG A 46 -12.58 5.69 15.41
CA ARG A 46 -13.46 6.80 14.99
C ARG A 46 -13.03 8.18 15.51
N ASP A 47 -12.28 8.21 16.62
CA ASP A 47 -11.87 9.45 17.30
C ASP A 47 -10.44 9.85 16.90
N PHE A 48 -9.78 9.07 16.01
CA PHE A 48 -8.40 9.29 15.58
C PHE A 48 -8.16 10.73 15.09
N PHE A 49 -9.03 11.23 14.21
CA PHE A 49 -8.89 12.57 13.64
C PHE A 49 -9.20 13.71 14.61
N LEU A 50 -9.85 13.43 15.75
CA LEU A 50 -10.00 14.40 16.83
C LEU A 50 -8.69 14.63 17.59
N PHE A 51 -7.89 13.59 17.73
CA PHE A 51 -6.59 13.66 18.42
C PHE A 51 -5.44 14.05 17.51
N TYR A 52 -5.56 13.73 16.22
CA TYR A 52 -4.59 14.08 15.18
C TYR A 52 -5.31 14.84 14.06
N PRO A 53 -5.75 16.09 14.34
CA PRO A 53 -6.41 16.88 13.31
C PRO A 53 -5.42 17.16 12.19
N LEU A 54 -5.71 16.61 11.01
CA LEU A 54 -5.00 16.98 9.81
C LEU A 54 -5.41 18.40 9.43
N LYS A 55 -4.44 19.23 9.09
CA LYS A 55 -4.69 20.64 8.73
C LYS A 55 -5.47 20.78 7.43
N ASP A 56 -5.50 19.73 6.64
CA ASP A 56 -6.24 19.62 5.40
C ASP A 56 -7.31 18.51 5.50
N PHE A 57 -8.29 18.57 4.62
CA PHE A 57 -9.35 17.57 4.51
C PHE A 57 -8.98 16.42 3.56
N SER A 58 -7.69 16.12 3.44
CA SER A 58 -7.16 15.12 2.52
C SER A 58 -7.61 13.71 2.87
N TRP A 59 -7.79 13.42 4.14
CA TRP A 59 -8.35 12.13 4.56
C TRP A 59 -9.87 12.17 4.58
N ARG A 60 -10.48 11.24 3.87
CA ARG A 60 -11.94 11.13 3.73
C ARG A 60 -12.38 9.70 3.94
N LYS A 61 -13.65 9.54 4.31
CA LYS A 61 -14.28 8.22 4.24
C LYS A 61 -14.31 7.75 2.80
N ALA A 62 -13.90 6.50 2.56
CA ALA A 62 -13.99 5.89 1.24
C ALA A 62 -15.47 5.86 0.80
N PRO A 63 -15.78 6.28 -0.45
CA PRO A 63 -17.12 6.11 -0.99
C PRO A 63 -17.50 4.62 -1.04
N ASN A 64 -18.76 4.31 -0.75
CA ASN A 64 -19.25 2.93 -0.77
C ASN A 64 -19.06 2.24 -2.13
N GLN A 65 -18.97 3.02 -3.20
CA GLN A 65 -18.70 2.50 -4.57
C GLN A 65 -17.28 1.95 -4.73
N LEU A 66 -16.32 2.36 -3.88
CA LEU A 66 -14.96 1.84 -3.86
C LEU A 66 -14.82 0.62 -2.95
N ASP A 67 -15.81 0.36 -2.11
CA ASP A 67 -15.84 -0.73 -1.13
C ASP A 67 -16.61 -1.94 -1.69
N SER A 68 -16.37 -2.28 -2.96
CA SER A 68 -17.15 -3.30 -3.68
C SER A 68 -16.90 -4.73 -3.19
N LEU A 69 -15.89 -4.98 -2.35
CA LEU A 69 -15.47 -6.32 -1.93
C LEU A 69 -15.54 -6.58 -0.42
N GLY A 70 -16.27 -5.75 0.30
CA GLY A 70 -16.66 -6.08 1.67
C GLY A 70 -15.70 -5.69 2.77
N GLY A 71 -16.03 -4.60 3.39
CA GLY A 71 -16.15 -4.41 4.80
C GLY A 71 -15.00 -4.72 5.73
N ASP A 72 -13.75 -4.47 5.36
CA ASP A 72 -12.69 -4.40 6.35
C ASP A 72 -12.47 -2.95 6.77
N ASP A 73 -12.50 -2.66 8.07
CA ASP A 73 -12.43 -1.29 8.63
C ASP A 73 -11.20 -0.50 8.20
N LEU A 74 -10.13 -1.18 7.77
CA LEU A 74 -8.89 -0.57 7.30
C LEU A 74 -9.00 0.11 5.93
N SER A 75 -9.99 -0.25 5.11
CA SER A 75 -10.19 0.34 3.77
C SER A 75 -11.13 1.55 3.76
N ARG A 76 -11.68 1.94 4.90
CA ARG A 76 -12.71 3.00 4.98
C ARG A 76 -12.18 4.42 4.89
N ALA A 77 -10.89 4.63 5.04
CA ALA A 77 -10.25 5.93 4.90
C ALA A 77 -9.36 5.97 3.66
N ILE A 78 -9.53 6.99 2.83
CA ILE A 78 -8.70 7.24 1.65
C ILE A 78 -8.04 8.60 1.79
N TYR A 79 -6.83 8.69 1.25
CA TYR A 79 -6.11 9.93 1.14
C TYR A 79 -6.35 10.57 -0.24
N VAL A 80 -6.85 11.80 -0.24
CA VAL A 80 -7.17 12.58 -1.44
C VAL A 80 -6.50 13.94 -1.31
N PRO A 81 -5.29 14.11 -1.83
CA PRO A 81 -4.60 15.40 -1.80
C PRO A 81 -5.46 16.50 -2.44
N GLU A 82 -5.38 17.71 -1.91
CA GLU A 82 -6.07 18.84 -2.46
C GLU A 82 -5.65 19.10 -3.94
N GLY A 83 -6.62 19.37 -4.79
CA GLY A 83 -6.39 19.61 -6.22
C GLY A 83 -6.19 18.38 -7.10
N THR A 84 -6.17 17.17 -6.53
CA THR A 84 -6.12 15.93 -7.31
C THR A 84 -7.51 15.37 -7.58
N ARG A 85 -7.67 14.72 -8.74
CA ARG A 85 -8.85 13.92 -9.09
C ARG A 85 -8.54 12.42 -9.09
N ASP A 86 -7.27 12.06 -9.02
CA ASP A 86 -6.83 10.68 -8.89
C ASP A 86 -6.80 10.26 -7.43
N ILE A 87 -7.38 9.10 -7.17
CA ILE A 87 -7.45 8.52 -5.84
C ILE A 87 -6.79 7.15 -5.89
N TYR A 88 -5.90 6.93 -4.93
CA TYR A 88 -5.27 5.65 -4.68
C TYR A 88 -5.84 5.08 -3.39
N TYR A 89 -6.22 3.82 -3.43
CA TYR A 89 -6.78 3.13 -2.27
C TYR A 89 -6.44 1.65 -2.30
N SER A 90 -6.54 1.00 -1.16
CA SER A 90 -6.29 -0.44 -1.05
C SER A 90 -7.61 -1.20 -0.98
N ALA A 91 -7.74 -2.25 -1.78
CA ALA A 91 -8.89 -3.15 -1.77
C ALA A 91 -8.43 -4.60 -1.97
N LYS A 92 -9.26 -5.54 -1.51
CA LYS A 92 -9.02 -6.97 -1.72
C LYS A 92 -9.36 -7.37 -3.16
N ASP A 93 -8.53 -8.22 -3.72
CA ASP A 93 -8.80 -8.93 -4.96
C ASP A 93 -9.65 -10.18 -4.71
N GLU A 94 -9.84 -11.01 -5.74
CA GLU A 94 -10.60 -12.27 -5.67
C GLU A 94 -9.95 -13.32 -4.75
N GLU A 95 -8.64 -13.22 -4.52
CA GLU A 95 -7.87 -14.10 -3.63
C GLU A 95 -7.88 -13.60 -2.18
N GLY A 96 -8.42 -12.42 -1.94
CA GLY A 96 -8.48 -11.78 -0.63
C GLY A 96 -7.23 -11.01 -0.26
N ILE A 97 -6.29 -10.83 -1.19
CA ILE A 97 -5.05 -10.06 -1.04
C ILE A 97 -5.36 -8.59 -1.32
N ARG A 98 -4.81 -7.70 -0.50
CA ARG A 98 -4.98 -6.26 -0.69
C ARG A 98 -3.97 -5.73 -1.68
N ASN A 99 -4.47 -5.12 -2.74
CA ASN A 99 -3.67 -4.43 -3.74
C ASN A 99 -4.04 -2.95 -3.80
N ILE A 100 -3.16 -2.13 -4.37
CA ILE A 100 -3.42 -0.71 -4.58
C ILE A 100 -4.11 -0.52 -5.93
N TYR A 101 -5.25 0.17 -5.88
CA TYR A 101 -6.05 0.54 -7.04
C TYR A 101 -6.03 2.05 -7.23
N ARG A 102 -6.10 2.49 -8.47
CA ARG A 102 -6.30 3.87 -8.87
C ARG A 102 -7.69 4.04 -9.48
N THR A 103 -8.37 5.12 -9.10
CA THR A 103 -9.57 5.59 -9.77
C THR A 103 -9.51 7.10 -9.95
N HIS A 104 -10.20 7.60 -10.95
CA HIS A 104 -10.27 9.01 -11.27
C HIS A 104 -11.68 9.54 -11.07
N LEU A 105 -11.82 10.68 -10.40
CA LEU A 105 -13.09 11.39 -10.29
C LEU A 105 -13.29 12.29 -11.51
N GLY A 106 -14.18 11.87 -12.41
CA GLY A 106 -14.70 12.72 -13.49
C GLY A 106 -15.63 13.81 -12.96
N ASP A 107 -16.42 14.40 -13.82
CA ASP A 107 -17.32 15.51 -13.42
C ASP A 107 -18.41 15.06 -12.43
N SER A 108 -18.83 13.81 -12.47
CA SER A 108 -19.87 13.27 -11.58
C SER A 108 -19.71 11.81 -11.22
N LEU A 109 -18.81 11.08 -11.86
CA LEU A 109 -18.65 9.64 -11.71
C LEU A 109 -17.17 9.26 -11.53
N TRP A 110 -16.96 8.22 -10.73
CA TRP A 110 -15.67 7.57 -10.59
C TRP A 110 -15.40 6.68 -11.82
N SER A 111 -14.16 6.70 -12.32
CA SER A 111 -13.74 5.72 -13.32
C SER A 111 -13.77 4.30 -12.73
N VAL A 112 -13.83 3.30 -13.61
CA VAL A 112 -13.59 1.92 -13.18
C VAL A 112 -12.21 1.85 -12.54
N PRO A 113 -12.09 1.29 -11.32
CA PRO A 113 -10.80 1.13 -10.67
C PRO A 113 -9.85 0.25 -11.49
N ALA A 114 -8.61 0.67 -11.59
CA ALA A 114 -7.56 -0.10 -12.21
C ALA A 114 -6.48 -0.44 -11.17
N LEU A 115 -5.97 -1.65 -11.22
CA LEU A 115 -4.78 -2.06 -10.48
C LEU A 115 -3.62 -1.12 -10.85
N ILE A 116 -2.77 -0.77 -9.89
CA ILE A 116 -1.75 0.24 -10.10
C ILE A 116 -0.73 -0.22 -11.17
N ASN A 117 0.18 -1.07 -10.87
CA ASN A 117 1.05 -1.79 -11.80
C ASN A 117 1.66 -3.01 -11.10
N GLU A 118 2.29 -3.88 -11.89
CA GLU A 118 2.86 -5.14 -11.39
C GLU A 118 4.07 -4.91 -10.46
N GLN A 119 4.79 -3.82 -10.61
CA GLN A 119 5.98 -3.53 -9.78
C GLN A 119 5.62 -3.14 -8.34
N MET A 120 4.41 -2.66 -8.14
CA MET A 120 3.87 -2.24 -6.84
C MET A 120 2.89 -3.25 -6.24
N THR A 121 2.76 -4.42 -6.84
CA THR A 121 1.93 -5.53 -6.37
C THR A 121 2.78 -6.72 -5.98
N SER A 122 2.32 -7.50 -5.02
CA SER A 122 2.99 -8.70 -4.56
C SER A 122 1.97 -9.82 -4.27
N SER A 123 2.44 -10.95 -3.80
CA SER A 123 1.59 -12.04 -3.33
C SER A 123 1.04 -11.82 -1.90
N SER A 124 1.20 -10.61 -1.35
CA SER A 124 0.75 -10.23 -0.01
C SER A 124 0.11 -8.85 -0.05
N ASP A 125 -0.25 -8.32 1.13
CA ASP A 125 -1.00 -7.07 1.21
C ASP A 125 -0.15 -5.82 0.92
N GLU A 126 -0.67 -4.92 0.07
CA GLU A 126 -0.28 -3.52 -0.09
C GLU A 126 -1.38 -2.62 0.48
N ILE A 127 -1.01 -1.76 1.45
CA ILE A 127 -1.98 -0.94 2.20
C ILE A 127 -1.53 0.51 2.36
N TYR A 128 -2.48 1.37 2.69
CA TYR A 128 -2.29 2.79 3.03
C TYR A 128 -1.58 3.63 1.95
N PRO A 129 -2.00 3.54 0.68
CA PRO A 129 -1.43 4.41 -0.34
C PRO A 129 -1.70 5.87 -0.03
N MET A 130 -0.66 6.69 -0.08
CA MET A 130 -0.71 8.12 0.19
C MET A 130 0.10 8.87 -0.86
N LEU A 131 -0.60 9.65 -1.69
CA LEU A 131 0.04 10.47 -2.71
C LEU A 131 0.65 11.73 -2.07
N SER A 132 1.86 12.08 -2.47
CA SER A 132 2.47 13.36 -2.06
C SER A 132 1.63 14.56 -2.56
N PRO A 133 1.70 15.72 -1.88
CA PRO A 133 0.92 16.91 -2.27
C PRO A 133 1.20 17.39 -3.70
N ASP A 134 2.40 17.17 -4.21
CA ASP A 134 2.81 17.50 -5.58
C ASP A 134 2.43 16.42 -6.61
N GLY A 135 1.89 15.27 -6.14
CA GLY A 135 1.48 14.16 -6.98
C GLY A 135 2.62 13.36 -7.62
N GLN A 136 3.87 13.56 -7.16
CA GLN A 136 5.05 12.94 -7.78
C GLN A 136 5.54 11.69 -7.05
N SER A 137 5.11 11.46 -5.82
CA SER A 137 5.52 10.30 -5.01
C SER A 137 4.32 9.63 -4.39
N LEU A 138 4.27 8.31 -4.44
CA LEU A 138 3.26 7.47 -3.82
C LEU A 138 3.91 6.64 -2.71
N TYR A 139 3.50 6.89 -1.47
CA TYR A 139 3.91 6.14 -0.29
C TYR A 139 2.90 5.06 0.02
N PHE A 140 3.35 3.90 0.44
CA PHE A 140 2.47 2.81 0.85
C PHE A 140 3.21 1.82 1.76
N ALA A 141 2.49 0.90 2.37
CA ALA A 141 3.08 -0.20 3.12
C ALA A 141 2.82 -1.51 2.38
N SER A 142 3.84 -2.34 2.22
CA SER A 142 3.72 -3.67 1.63
C SER A 142 4.30 -4.72 2.57
N LYS A 143 3.70 -5.91 2.52
CA LYS A 143 4.13 -7.10 3.26
C LYS A 143 4.87 -8.10 2.37
N GLY A 144 4.80 -7.94 1.07
CA GLY A 144 5.29 -8.92 0.10
C GLY A 144 6.39 -8.44 -0.84
N LEU A 145 6.65 -7.13 -0.92
CA LEU A 145 7.79 -6.60 -1.66
C LEU A 145 9.10 -6.87 -0.91
N TYR A 146 10.22 -6.50 -1.51
CA TYR A 146 11.59 -6.83 -1.06
C TYR A 146 12.01 -6.19 0.27
N GLY A 147 11.12 -6.24 1.28
CA GLY A 147 11.33 -5.68 2.60
C GLY A 147 12.09 -6.59 3.57
N MET A 148 11.97 -6.24 4.84
CA MET A 148 12.59 -6.97 5.95
C MET A 148 11.69 -8.03 6.57
N GLY A 149 10.44 -8.14 6.07
CA GLY A 149 9.38 -8.98 6.61
C GLY A 149 8.41 -8.21 7.51
N GLY A 150 7.13 -8.58 7.46
CA GLY A 150 6.05 -7.76 7.99
C GLY A 150 5.69 -6.64 7.01
N TYR A 151 5.17 -5.53 7.51
CA TYR A 151 4.93 -4.35 6.68
C TYR A 151 6.12 -3.42 6.72
N ASP A 152 6.68 -3.14 5.56
CA ASP A 152 7.70 -2.12 5.34
C ASP A 152 7.09 -0.94 4.57
N LEU A 153 7.64 0.26 4.76
CA LEU A 153 7.20 1.46 4.05
C LEU A 153 7.99 1.62 2.76
N TYR A 154 7.27 1.90 1.69
CA TYR A 154 7.80 2.09 0.35
C TYR A 154 7.42 3.44 -0.21
N VAL A 155 8.25 3.95 -1.09
CA VAL A 155 7.95 5.09 -1.94
C VAL A 155 8.22 4.73 -3.39
N SER A 156 7.28 5.07 -4.28
CA SER A 156 7.46 5.02 -5.72
C SER A 156 7.30 6.41 -6.30
N ASN A 157 8.14 6.77 -7.27
CA ASN A 157 8.11 8.06 -7.92
C ASN A 157 7.45 7.97 -9.30
N TRP A 158 6.72 9.02 -9.67
CA TRP A 158 6.07 9.11 -10.97
C TRP A 158 7.10 9.37 -12.07
N ASN A 159 7.20 8.45 -12.99
CA ASN A 159 8.08 8.56 -14.16
C ASN A 159 7.31 9.17 -15.34
N LYS A 160 7.71 10.37 -15.73
CA LYS A 160 7.08 11.10 -16.84
C LYS A 160 7.37 10.52 -18.22
N GLU A 161 8.47 9.78 -18.34
CA GLU A 161 8.87 9.17 -19.61
C GLU A 161 8.04 7.92 -19.92
N THR A 162 7.82 7.09 -18.91
CA THR A 162 6.98 5.88 -19.02
C THR A 162 5.50 6.17 -18.78
N ASN A 163 5.17 7.31 -18.18
CA ASN A 163 3.84 7.69 -17.71
C ASN A 163 3.26 6.66 -16.73
N ASP A 164 4.09 6.20 -15.81
CA ASP A 164 3.77 5.21 -14.80
C ASP A 164 4.65 5.39 -13.55
N TRP A 165 4.36 4.62 -12.50
CA TRP A 165 5.14 4.58 -11.28
C TRP A 165 6.40 3.73 -11.47
N ASP A 166 7.52 4.22 -10.96
CA ASP A 166 8.78 3.47 -10.93
C ASP A 166 8.75 2.32 -9.90
N VAL A 167 9.77 1.46 -9.97
CA VAL A 167 9.98 0.42 -8.95
C VAL A 167 10.05 1.06 -7.57
N PRO A 168 9.25 0.60 -6.59
CA PRO A 168 9.26 1.18 -5.26
C PRO A 168 10.57 0.92 -4.53
N GLU A 169 10.97 1.90 -3.73
CA GLU A 169 12.12 1.85 -2.84
C GLU A 169 11.66 1.83 -1.37
N ILE A 170 12.41 1.17 -0.49
CA ILE A 170 12.21 1.17 0.98
C ILE A 170 12.66 2.48 1.59
#